data_d08656e1eadc9aa3a2323b43daef326b
#
_entry.id   d08656e1eadc9aa3a2323b43daef326b
#
_cell.length_a   1.000
_cell.length_b   1.000
_cell.length_c   1.000
_cell.angle_alpha   90.00
_cell.angle_beta   90.00
_cell.angle_gamma   90.00
#
_symmetry.space_group_name_H-M   'P 1'
#
loop_
_entity.id
_entity.type
_entity.pdbx_description
1 polymer ?
#
loop_
_entity_poly.entity_id
_entity_poly.type
_entity_poly.pdbx_seq_one_letter_code
_entity_poly.pdbx_strand_id
1 'polypeptide(L)'
;MNIQQRVVSCSIGALVTMVAGPALADCSAVPGFSELRSALIGAITPASGPNGGLGFNMWGTLVANDGTVCAVAFSGSQGTSQWLGSRVISAQKANTANDFSVGHNATPAGSLFPSGLALSTANLFTAVQPGGSLYGLQHSNPVDTAVAYGNRPPFGSAGVSQVSFNQGPSSGASFGTPNDPMVGQRVGGVNVFGGGLALYNNGIKVGGVGVSGDTSCTDHMVAWRVRNALGLDQFQGVKGVADAAHPDNIIFDIKPNADGTGGTGQAPNGQGGVGQSAGGFGHPKCLNNPTDAAVAGLPPVK
;
A
#
# COMPACT_ATOMS: atom_id res chain seq x y z
N MET A 1 15.15 -14.96 81.82
CA MET A 1 14.44 -15.54 80.65
C MET A 1 14.24 -14.41 79.67
N ASN A 2 15.17 -14.27 78.67
CA ASN A 2 15.19 -13.17 77.72
C ASN A 2 14.48 -13.58 76.47
N ILE A 3 13.38 -12.91 76.13
CA ILE A 3 12.67 -13.07 74.80
C ILE A 3 13.24 -12.03 73.88
N GLN A 4 14.00 -12.49 72.88
CA GLN A 4 14.41 -11.64 71.74
C GLN A 4 13.28 -11.58 70.73
N GLN A 5 12.76 -10.37 70.51
CA GLN A 5 11.85 -10.08 69.39
C GLN A 5 12.66 -10.00 68.09
N ARG A 6 12.36 -10.86 67.11
CA ARG A 6 12.85 -10.76 65.74
C ARG A 6 11.94 -9.83 64.97
N VAL A 7 12.49 -8.68 64.56
CA VAL A 7 11.84 -7.79 63.61
C VAL A 7 12.04 -8.38 62.20
N VAL A 8 10.95 -8.76 61.54
CA VAL A 8 10.95 -9.16 60.15
C VAL A 8 10.69 -7.92 59.31
N SER A 9 11.73 -7.42 58.62
CA SER A 9 11.60 -6.35 57.67
C SER A 9 11.02 -6.92 56.37
N CYS A 10 9.79 -6.55 56.04
CA CYS A 10 9.15 -6.84 54.77
C CYS A 10 9.53 -5.74 53.78
N SER A 11 10.45 -6.04 52.84
CA SER A 11 10.79 -5.14 51.74
C SER A 11 9.70 -5.25 50.67
N ILE A 12 8.87 -4.20 50.55
CA ILE A 12 7.90 -4.07 49.48
C ILE A 12 8.68 -3.62 48.23
N GLY A 13 9.01 -4.56 47.36
CA GLY A 13 9.52 -4.25 46.01
C GLY A 13 8.41 -3.61 45.16
N ALA A 14 8.54 -2.33 44.88
CA ALA A 14 7.65 -1.66 43.93
C ALA A 14 7.90 -2.24 42.51
N LEU A 15 6.94 -3.06 42.02
CA LEU A 15 6.91 -3.48 40.66
C LEU A 15 6.50 -2.26 39.77
N VAL A 16 7.48 -1.62 39.15
CA VAL A 16 7.21 -0.61 38.13
C VAL A 16 6.73 -1.36 36.93
N THR A 17 5.42 -1.48 36.76
CA THR A 17 4.83 -1.87 35.48
C THR A 17 5.05 -0.72 34.49
N MET A 18 6.00 -0.88 33.56
CA MET A 18 6.08 -0.03 32.40
C MET A 18 4.80 -0.31 31.58
N VAL A 19 3.83 0.59 31.68
CA VAL A 19 2.74 0.66 30.72
C VAL A 19 3.39 1.08 29.41
N ALA A 20 3.57 0.14 28.48
CA ALA A 20 3.89 0.48 27.12
C ALA A 20 2.74 1.36 26.61
N GLY A 21 3.01 2.66 26.44
CA GLY A 21 2.09 3.56 25.78
C GLY A 21 1.77 3.01 24.38
N PRO A 22 0.61 3.36 23.80
CA PRO A 22 0.31 2.99 22.42
C PRO A 22 1.51 3.42 21.56
N ALA A 23 2.09 2.46 20.83
CA ALA A 23 3.13 2.78 19.86
C ALA A 23 2.51 3.80 18.90
N LEU A 24 3.00 5.04 18.96
CA LEU A 24 2.64 6.06 17.98
C LEU A 24 3.07 5.52 16.62
N ALA A 25 2.23 5.71 15.60
CA ALA A 25 2.54 5.37 14.24
C ALA A 25 3.94 5.88 13.88
N ASP A 26 4.83 4.97 13.51
CA ASP A 26 6.20 5.35 13.19
C ASP A 26 6.31 5.76 11.72
N CYS A 27 5.83 6.97 11.42
CA CYS A 27 6.03 7.58 10.11
C CYS A 27 7.49 8.00 9.84
N SER A 28 8.39 7.86 10.83
CA SER A 28 9.81 8.20 10.63
C SER A 28 10.53 7.25 9.67
N ALA A 29 9.99 6.05 9.47
CA ALA A 29 10.54 5.06 8.54
C ALA A 29 10.21 5.33 7.06
N VAL A 30 9.30 6.26 6.77
CA VAL A 30 8.88 6.62 5.41
C VAL A 30 9.04 8.13 5.18
N PRO A 31 9.29 8.55 3.91
CA PRO A 31 9.44 9.97 3.58
C PRO A 31 8.18 10.78 3.83
N GLY A 32 8.34 12.10 3.95
CA GLY A 32 7.24 13.03 4.17
C GLY A 32 6.54 13.46 2.87
N PHE A 33 5.64 14.45 3.02
CA PHE A 33 4.84 15.01 1.93
C PHE A 33 5.69 15.54 0.77
N SER A 34 6.78 16.28 1.06
CA SER A 34 7.59 16.95 0.05
C SER A 34 8.28 15.96 -0.88
N GLU A 35 8.85 14.93 -0.31
CA GLU A 35 9.56 13.86 -1.02
C GLU A 35 8.56 13.03 -1.84
N LEU A 36 7.42 12.65 -1.24
CA LEU A 36 6.36 11.93 -1.95
C LEU A 36 5.87 12.74 -3.15
N ARG A 37 5.56 14.03 -2.98
CA ARG A 37 5.04 14.86 -4.06
C ARG A 37 6.06 15.05 -5.18
N SER A 38 7.32 15.26 -4.85
CA SER A 38 8.41 15.37 -5.83
C SER A 38 8.58 14.07 -6.62
N ALA A 39 8.61 12.93 -5.95
CA ALA A 39 8.70 11.61 -6.57
C ALA A 39 7.49 11.33 -7.48
N LEU A 40 6.27 11.67 -7.03
CA LEU A 40 5.04 11.48 -7.80
C LEU A 40 5.05 12.32 -9.09
N ILE A 41 5.39 13.60 -9.01
CA ILE A 41 5.48 14.49 -10.19
C ILE A 41 6.54 13.98 -11.17
N GLY A 42 7.72 13.57 -10.68
CA GLY A 42 8.78 13.00 -11.53
C GLY A 42 8.40 11.68 -12.17
N ALA A 43 7.56 10.87 -11.50
CA ALA A 43 7.15 9.56 -12.00
C ALA A 43 6.07 9.62 -13.10
N ILE A 44 5.25 10.67 -13.16
CA ILE A 44 4.18 10.81 -14.16
C ILE A 44 4.74 11.03 -15.56
N THR A 45 5.82 11.80 -15.69
CA THR A 45 6.47 12.12 -16.95
C THR A 45 7.92 11.63 -16.98
N PRO A 46 8.17 10.31 -16.95
CA PRO A 46 9.53 9.80 -16.84
C PRO A 46 10.30 9.97 -18.15
N ALA A 47 11.56 10.31 -18.04
CA ALA A 47 12.49 10.32 -19.17
C ALA A 47 12.73 8.91 -19.76
N SER A 48 12.44 7.85 -18.99
CA SER A 48 12.70 6.44 -19.33
C SER A 48 11.54 5.72 -20.03
N GLY A 49 10.57 6.46 -20.61
CA GLY A 49 9.49 5.88 -21.41
C GLY A 49 8.09 6.12 -20.87
N PRO A 50 7.05 5.86 -21.66
CA PRO A 50 5.67 6.14 -21.31
C PRO A 50 5.13 5.14 -20.28
N ASN A 51 4.33 5.66 -19.34
CA ASN A 51 3.60 4.83 -18.38
C ASN A 51 2.34 4.19 -18.99
N GLY A 52 1.97 4.52 -20.21
CA GLY A 52 0.65 4.23 -20.78
C GLY A 52 -0.43 5.14 -20.20
N GLY A 53 -1.69 4.71 -20.29
CA GLY A 53 -2.82 5.37 -19.65
C GLY A 53 -3.38 6.57 -20.39
N LEU A 54 -4.08 7.42 -19.65
CA LEU A 54 -4.88 8.54 -20.15
C LEU A 54 -4.20 9.90 -19.94
N GLY A 55 -3.06 9.93 -19.23
CA GLY A 55 -2.29 11.14 -18.97
C GLY A 55 -2.85 12.00 -17.82
N PHE A 56 -3.60 11.40 -16.89
CA PHE A 56 -4.20 12.11 -15.78
C PHE A 56 -3.19 12.42 -14.68
N ASN A 57 -3.51 13.44 -13.88
CA ASN A 57 -2.83 13.68 -12.61
C ASN A 57 -3.11 12.53 -11.62
N MET A 58 -2.19 12.33 -10.68
CA MET A 58 -2.21 11.19 -9.76
C MET A 58 -2.24 11.64 -8.31
N TRP A 59 -2.86 10.81 -7.49
CA TRP A 59 -2.74 10.82 -6.03
C TRP A 59 -1.71 9.79 -5.61
N GLY A 60 -0.87 10.16 -4.64
CA GLY A 60 0.08 9.26 -3.99
C GLY A 60 -0.14 9.27 -2.49
N THR A 61 -0.11 8.10 -1.86
CA THR A 61 -0.22 7.94 -0.40
C THR A 61 0.90 7.05 0.10
N LEU A 62 1.51 7.44 1.23
CA LEU A 62 2.43 6.60 2.00
C LEU A 62 1.75 6.18 3.30
N VAL A 63 1.85 4.90 3.63
CA VAL A 63 1.45 4.36 4.94
C VAL A 63 2.66 3.75 5.65
N ALA A 64 2.69 3.88 6.97
CA ALA A 64 3.64 3.16 7.81
C ALA A 64 3.25 1.67 7.92
N ASN A 65 4.14 0.87 8.49
CA ASN A 65 3.95 -0.58 8.61
C ASN A 65 2.71 -0.99 9.42
N ASP A 66 2.19 -0.12 10.27
CA ASP A 66 0.95 -0.31 11.04
C ASP A 66 -0.31 0.19 10.32
N GLY A 67 -0.20 0.59 9.04
CA GLY A 67 -1.29 1.10 8.22
C GLY A 67 -1.63 2.58 8.42
N THR A 68 -0.89 3.30 9.29
CA THR A 68 -1.11 4.74 9.48
C THR A 68 -0.67 5.52 8.25
N VAL A 69 -1.54 6.39 7.75
CA VAL A 69 -1.23 7.30 6.63
C VAL A 69 -0.23 8.35 7.08
N CYS A 70 0.94 8.40 6.43
CA CYS A 70 2.02 9.33 6.75
C CYS A 70 2.07 10.54 5.83
N ALA A 71 1.69 10.37 4.57
CA ALA A 71 1.62 11.46 3.61
C ALA A 71 0.57 11.16 2.53
N VAL A 72 -0.10 12.21 2.06
CA VAL A 72 -1.01 12.19 0.91
C VAL A 72 -0.64 13.36 0.02
N ALA A 73 -0.28 13.09 -1.24
CA ALA A 73 0.11 14.10 -2.20
C ALA A 73 -0.70 14.00 -3.49
N PHE A 74 -0.87 15.14 -4.16
CA PHE A 74 -1.47 15.24 -5.47
C PHE A 74 -0.49 15.88 -6.45
N SER A 75 -0.36 15.34 -7.65
CA SER A 75 0.58 15.82 -8.65
C SER A 75 0.13 17.10 -9.36
N GLY A 76 -1.18 17.30 -9.46
CA GLY A 76 -1.79 18.47 -10.09
C GLY A 76 -2.01 19.62 -9.13
N SER A 77 -2.72 20.65 -9.61
CA SER A 77 -3.14 21.82 -8.84
C SER A 77 -4.61 21.82 -8.48
N GLN A 78 -5.43 21.04 -9.18
CA GLN A 78 -6.88 20.95 -8.99
C GLN A 78 -7.31 19.49 -8.88
N GLY A 79 -7.88 19.10 -7.74
CA GLY A 79 -8.34 17.74 -7.48
C GLY A 79 -9.40 17.23 -8.47
N THR A 80 -10.06 18.11 -9.21
CA THR A 80 -11.03 17.78 -10.27
C THR A 80 -10.40 17.45 -11.62
N SER A 81 -9.09 17.53 -11.76
CA SER A 81 -8.36 17.21 -13.00
C SER A 81 -8.05 15.72 -13.17
N GLN A 82 -8.70 14.87 -12.40
CA GLN A 82 -8.65 13.40 -12.45
C GLN A 82 -9.87 12.82 -11.71
N TRP A 83 -9.95 11.51 -11.58
CA TRP A 83 -11.04 10.84 -10.87
C TRP A 83 -11.02 11.12 -9.37
N LEU A 84 -12.07 11.73 -8.84
CA LEU A 84 -12.14 12.19 -7.44
C LEU A 84 -11.99 11.08 -6.39
N GLY A 85 -12.39 9.85 -6.73
CA GLY A 85 -12.21 8.69 -5.85
C GLY A 85 -10.76 8.27 -5.62
N SER A 86 -9.85 8.72 -6.48
CA SER A 86 -8.45 8.24 -6.50
C SER A 86 -7.67 8.61 -5.25
N ARG A 87 -8.03 9.69 -4.54
CA ARG A 87 -7.40 10.04 -3.25
C ARG A 87 -7.54 8.90 -2.24
N VAL A 88 -8.75 8.43 -2.02
CA VAL A 88 -9.02 7.33 -1.07
C VAL A 88 -8.47 6.00 -1.60
N ILE A 89 -8.63 5.75 -2.90
CA ILE A 89 -8.10 4.54 -3.54
C ILE A 89 -6.58 4.46 -3.39
N SER A 90 -5.83 5.57 -3.50
CA SER A 90 -4.38 5.55 -3.28
C SER A 90 -4.02 5.08 -1.87
N ALA A 91 -4.75 5.54 -0.85
CA ALA A 91 -4.54 5.10 0.53
C ALA A 91 -4.88 3.61 0.74
N GLN A 92 -5.98 3.13 0.15
CA GLN A 92 -6.34 1.70 0.19
C GLN A 92 -5.30 0.82 -0.52
N LYS A 93 -4.76 1.26 -1.66
CA LYS A 93 -3.69 0.54 -2.37
C LYS A 93 -2.41 0.47 -1.54
N ALA A 94 -2.02 1.58 -0.89
CA ALA A 94 -0.86 1.60 0.01
C ALA A 94 -1.05 0.63 1.18
N ASN A 95 -2.22 0.67 1.83
CA ASN A 95 -2.58 -0.23 2.91
C ASN A 95 -2.54 -1.70 2.47
N THR A 96 -3.18 -2.02 1.34
CA THR A 96 -3.23 -3.40 0.81
C THR A 96 -1.85 -3.97 0.54
N ALA A 97 -0.98 -3.23 -0.14
CA ALA A 97 0.37 -3.70 -0.43
C ALA A 97 1.20 -3.87 0.85
N ASN A 98 1.01 -2.97 1.85
CA ASN A 98 1.60 -3.11 3.17
C ASN A 98 1.12 -4.37 3.89
N ASP A 99 -0.20 -4.62 3.93
CA ASP A 99 -0.80 -5.67 4.73
C ASP A 99 -0.54 -7.08 4.18
N PHE A 100 -0.39 -7.22 2.86
CA PHE A 100 -0.18 -8.51 2.19
C PHE A 100 1.26 -8.74 1.72
N SER A 101 2.21 -7.97 2.24
CA SER A 101 3.64 -8.18 2.03
C SER A 101 4.37 -8.34 3.35
N VAL A 102 5.47 -9.10 3.34
CA VAL A 102 6.32 -9.34 4.52
C VAL A 102 7.80 -9.17 4.16
N GLY A 103 8.60 -8.72 5.12
CA GLY A 103 10.05 -8.58 4.99
C GLY A 103 10.81 -9.70 5.71
N HIS A 104 12.14 -9.61 5.74
CA HIS A 104 13.05 -10.60 6.31
C HIS A 104 12.74 -10.94 7.77
N ASN A 105 12.34 -9.96 8.59
CA ASN A 105 12.14 -10.13 10.02
C ASN A 105 10.74 -10.63 10.42
N ALA A 106 9.86 -10.81 9.45
CA ALA A 106 8.46 -11.17 9.70
C ALA A 106 8.10 -12.58 9.19
N THR A 107 9.07 -13.29 8.61
CA THR A 107 8.80 -14.58 7.97
C THR A 107 9.08 -15.73 8.95
N PRO A 108 8.11 -16.62 9.21
CA PRO A 108 8.31 -17.77 10.09
C PRO A 108 9.41 -18.71 9.57
N ALA A 109 10.12 -19.36 10.48
CA ALA A 109 11.07 -20.41 10.14
C ALA A 109 10.35 -21.53 9.37
N GLY A 110 10.97 -22.00 8.27
CA GLY A 110 10.38 -23.02 7.38
C GLY A 110 9.35 -22.49 6.40
N SER A 111 9.17 -21.17 6.32
CA SER A 111 8.34 -20.54 5.29
C SER A 111 8.85 -20.87 3.88
N LEU A 112 7.92 -20.94 2.92
CA LEU A 112 8.23 -21.03 1.50
C LEU A 112 9.01 -19.80 0.98
N PHE A 113 8.85 -18.67 1.67
CA PHE A 113 9.53 -17.40 1.37
C PHE A 113 10.34 -16.92 2.59
N PRO A 114 11.47 -17.56 2.91
CA PRO A 114 12.23 -17.27 4.13
C PRO A 114 12.81 -15.84 4.17
N SER A 115 12.98 -15.21 3.01
CA SER A 115 13.45 -13.82 2.91
C SER A 115 12.30 -12.80 2.81
N GLY A 116 11.05 -13.22 2.95
CA GLY A 116 9.89 -12.36 2.77
C GLY A 116 9.22 -12.53 1.41
N LEU A 117 8.00 -11.98 1.31
CA LEU A 117 7.16 -12.00 0.11
C LEU A 117 6.60 -10.61 -0.15
N ALA A 118 6.88 -10.04 -1.31
CA ALA A 118 6.29 -8.81 -1.79
C ALA A 118 5.16 -9.12 -2.78
N LEU A 119 3.99 -8.57 -2.51
CA LEU A 119 2.82 -8.64 -3.39
C LEU A 119 2.34 -7.22 -3.69
N SER A 120 2.33 -6.84 -4.96
CA SER A 120 1.65 -5.62 -5.38
C SER A 120 0.14 -5.83 -5.43
N THR A 121 -0.60 -4.73 -5.38
CA THR A 121 -2.06 -4.77 -5.61
C THR A 121 -2.40 -5.27 -7.02
N ALA A 122 -1.51 -5.11 -7.99
CA ALA A 122 -1.65 -5.68 -9.32
C ALA A 122 -1.58 -7.22 -9.30
N ASN A 123 -0.64 -7.79 -8.55
CA ASN A 123 -0.54 -9.24 -8.43
C ASN A 123 -1.80 -9.85 -7.80
N LEU A 124 -2.39 -9.16 -6.84
CA LEU A 124 -3.57 -9.64 -6.11
C LEU A 124 -4.85 -9.68 -6.95
N PHE A 125 -4.91 -8.98 -8.10
CA PHE A 125 -6.14 -8.92 -8.90
C PHE A 125 -6.67 -10.32 -9.24
N THR A 126 -5.87 -11.16 -9.85
CA THR A 126 -6.29 -12.53 -10.24
C THR A 126 -6.58 -13.41 -9.03
N ALA A 127 -5.76 -13.31 -7.99
CA ALA A 127 -5.88 -14.17 -6.81
C ALA A 127 -7.21 -14.02 -6.07
N VAL A 128 -7.86 -12.85 -6.14
CA VAL A 128 -9.13 -12.57 -5.46
C VAL A 128 -10.36 -12.81 -6.31
N GLN A 129 -10.21 -13.13 -7.59
CA GLN A 129 -11.35 -13.43 -8.46
C GLN A 129 -11.98 -14.79 -8.12
N PRO A 130 -13.23 -15.08 -8.55
CA PRO A 130 -13.85 -16.39 -8.39
C PRO A 130 -12.92 -17.50 -8.91
N GLY A 131 -12.63 -18.48 -8.06
CA GLY A 131 -11.67 -19.54 -8.33
C GLY A 131 -10.21 -19.23 -7.99
N GLY A 132 -9.88 -18.00 -7.63
CA GLY A 132 -8.56 -17.61 -7.13
C GLY A 132 -8.30 -18.05 -5.69
N SER A 133 -7.03 -18.20 -5.32
CA SER A 133 -6.59 -18.68 -4.01
C SER A 133 -6.95 -17.77 -2.83
N LEU A 134 -7.17 -16.48 -3.10
CA LEU A 134 -7.51 -15.45 -2.12
C LEU A 134 -8.91 -14.85 -2.37
N TYR A 135 -9.81 -15.64 -2.97
CA TYR A 135 -11.18 -15.20 -3.23
C TYR A 135 -11.85 -14.67 -1.96
N GLY A 136 -12.44 -13.48 -2.05
CA GLY A 136 -13.11 -12.82 -0.93
C GLY A 136 -12.21 -11.89 -0.11
N LEU A 137 -10.90 -11.85 -0.36
CA LEU A 137 -9.97 -11.01 0.36
C LEU A 137 -10.38 -9.52 0.37
N GLN A 138 -10.86 -8.99 -0.77
CA GLN A 138 -11.29 -7.60 -0.91
C GLN A 138 -12.53 -7.26 -0.07
N HIS A 139 -13.22 -8.23 0.49
CA HIS A 139 -14.39 -8.03 1.35
C HIS A 139 -14.07 -8.18 2.84
N SER A 140 -12.86 -8.62 3.19
CA SER A 140 -12.47 -8.97 4.55
C SER A 140 -11.93 -7.79 5.38
N ASN A 141 -11.60 -6.69 4.73
CA ASN A 141 -11.01 -5.51 5.37
C ASN A 141 -11.68 -4.24 4.81
N PRO A 142 -12.77 -3.76 5.44
CA PRO A 142 -13.49 -2.58 4.98
C PRO A 142 -12.68 -1.29 5.22
N VAL A 143 -12.94 -0.29 4.37
CA VAL A 143 -12.41 1.06 4.58
C VAL A 143 -13.11 1.73 5.77
N ASP A 144 -12.36 2.50 6.58
CA ASP A 144 -12.96 3.41 7.55
C ASP A 144 -13.48 4.65 6.81
N THR A 145 -14.79 4.69 6.58
CA THR A 145 -15.43 5.76 5.82
C THR A 145 -15.38 7.11 6.53
N ALA A 146 -15.29 7.14 7.86
CA ALA A 146 -15.15 8.39 8.62
C ALA A 146 -13.76 8.99 8.42
N VAL A 147 -12.72 8.17 8.26
CA VAL A 147 -11.36 8.62 7.93
C VAL A 147 -11.26 8.98 6.45
N ALA A 148 -11.77 8.13 5.58
CA ALA A 148 -11.64 8.27 4.13
C ALA A 148 -12.34 9.53 3.59
N TYR A 149 -13.54 9.81 4.07
CA TYR A 149 -14.45 10.85 3.55
C TYR A 149 -14.87 11.89 4.59
N GLY A 150 -14.52 11.70 5.86
CA GLY A 150 -14.89 12.57 6.97
C GLY A 150 -13.78 13.51 7.42
N ASN A 151 -14.12 14.32 8.42
CA ASN A 151 -13.22 15.20 9.16
C ASN A 151 -12.95 14.60 10.55
N ARG A 152 -12.44 13.38 10.61
CA ARG A 152 -12.07 12.82 11.91
C ARG A 152 -10.79 13.50 12.40
N PRO A 153 -10.79 14.14 13.58
CA PRO A 153 -9.56 14.67 14.15
C PRO A 153 -8.58 13.52 14.42
N PRO A 154 -7.25 13.78 14.41
CA PRO A 154 -6.23 12.79 14.70
C PRO A 154 -6.50 12.06 16.02
N PHE A 155 -6.22 10.78 16.06
CA PHE A 155 -6.36 9.94 17.26
C PHE A 155 -5.53 10.54 18.41
N GLY A 156 -6.17 10.83 19.54
CA GLY A 156 -5.50 11.44 20.71
C GLY A 156 -5.69 12.95 20.86
N SER A 157 -6.45 13.60 19.95
CA SER A 157 -6.88 14.98 20.19
C SER A 157 -7.81 15.04 21.39
N ALA A 158 -7.34 15.60 22.50
CA ALA A 158 -8.14 15.73 23.72
C ALA A 158 -9.42 16.53 23.45
N GLY A 159 -10.58 15.97 23.84
CA GLY A 159 -11.86 16.66 23.84
C GLY A 159 -12.84 16.30 22.74
N VAL A 160 -12.55 15.35 21.85
CA VAL A 160 -13.51 14.93 20.81
C VAL A 160 -14.27 13.68 21.21
N SER A 161 -15.41 13.90 21.88
CA SER A 161 -16.29 12.84 22.41
C SER A 161 -17.34 12.35 21.40
N GLN A 162 -17.49 13.00 20.25
CA GLN A 162 -18.51 12.67 19.26
C GLN A 162 -17.98 12.90 17.85
N VAL A 163 -18.11 11.89 17.00
CA VAL A 163 -17.99 12.06 15.55
C VAL A 163 -19.23 12.86 15.10
N SER A 164 -19.08 14.16 14.89
CA SER A 164 -20.15 14.95 14.35
C SER A 164 -20.25 14.69 12.84
N PHE A 165 -21.15 13.85 12.42
CA PHE A 165 -21.51 13.64 11.01
C PHE A 165 -22.06 14.91 10.32
N ASN A 166 -22.28 15.99 11.09
CA ASN A 166 -22.82 17.26 10.63
C ASN A 166 -21.77 18.34 10.35
N GLN A 167 -20.50 18.08 10.55
CA GLN A 167 -19.47 18.94 10.00
C GLN A 167 -19.36 18.59 8.53
N GLY A 168 -19.79 19.48 7.68
CA GLY A 168 -19.71 19.34 6.24
C GLY A 168 -18.31 18.88 5.77
N PRO A 169 -18.18 18.39 4.53
CA PRO A 169 -16.91 17.89 4.04
C PRO A 169 -15.85 18.94 4.33
N SER A 170 -14.71 18.50 4.90
CA SER A 170 -13.51 19.33 4.93
C SER A 170 -13.41 19.97 3.57
N SER A 171 -13.26 21.26 3.51
CA SER A 171 -13.08 21.95 2.23
C SER A 171 -11.96 21.18 1.54
N GLY A 172 -12.18 20.67 0.33
CA GLY A 172 -11.19 19.88 -0.42
C GLY A 172 -9.86 20.60 -0.62
N ALA A 173 -9.74 21.84 -0.12
CA ALA A 173 -8.55 22.66 -0.10
C ALA A 173 -7.35 22.05 0.66
N SER A 174 -7.61 21.20 1.68
CA SER A 174 -6.52 20.51 2.41
C SER A 174 -6.14 19.16 1.80
N PHE A 175 -6.92 18.64 0.86
CA PHE A 175 -6.66 17.33 0.24
C PHE A 175 -5.37 17.37 -0.61
N GLY A 176 -4.50 16.37 -0.41
CA GLY A 176 -3.22 16.29 -1.10
C GLY A 176 -2.22 17.37 -0.69
N THR A 177 -2.34 17.90 0.52
CA THR A 177 -1.43 18.84 1.17
C THR A 177 -0.84 18.21 2.44
N PRO A 178 0.16 18.84 3.09
CA PRO A 178 0.67 18.36 4.38
C PRO A 178 -0.40 18.22 5.48
N ASN A 179 -1.53 18.90 5.31
CA ASN A 179 -2.66 18.89 6.25
C ASN A 179 -3.83 18.01 5.76
N ASP A 180 -3.57 17.04 4.90
CA ASP A 180 -4.61 16.12 4.44
C ASP A 180 -5.23 15.36 5.63
N PRO A 181 -6.58 15.34 5.78
CA PRO A 181 -7.25 14.75 6.94
C PRO A 181 -7.00 13.27 7.15
N MET A 182 -6.54 12.53 6.15
CA MET A 182 -6.15 11.12 6.31
C MET A 182 -4.82 10.96 7.05
N VAL A 183 -3.95 11.97 7.06
CA VAL A 183 -2.63 11.88 7.71
C VAL A 183 -2.80 11.68 9.21
N GLY A 184 -2.04 10.73 9.76
CA GLY A 184 -2.14 10.30 11.15
C GLY A 184 -3.29 9.33 11.45
N GLN A 185 -4.07 8.93 10.44
CA GLN A 185 -5.21 8.00 10.57
C GLN A 185 -4.91 6.68 9.85
N ARG A 186 -5.71 5.65 10.16
CA ARG A 186 -5.74 4.37 9.42
C ARG A 186 -6.98 4.32 8.56
N VAL A 187 -6.79 4.34 7.24
CA VAL A 187 -7.92 4.27 6.29
C VAL A 187 -8.44 2.84 6.17
N GLY A 188 -7.56 1.86 6.24
CA GLY A 188 -7.89 0.46 5.98
C GLY A 188 -8.30 0.22 4.52
N GLY A 189 -9.13 -0.80 4.32
CA GLY A 189 -9.62 -1.20 3.01
C GLY A 189 -8.64 -2.08 2.24
N VAL A 190 -9.18 -2.89 1.32
CA VAL A 190 -8.42 -3.70 0.38
C VAL A 190 -8.77 -3.29 -1.03
N ASN A 191 -7.75 -2.93 -1.81
CA ASN A 191 -7.87 -2.58 -3.21
C ASN A 191 -6.87 -3.41 -4.02
N VAL A 192 -7.35 -4.15 -5.03
CA VAL A 192 -6.62 -5.25 -5.67
C VAL A 192 -6.35 -5.03 -7.16
N PHE A 193 -6.20 -3.80 -7.59
CA PHE A 193 -5.71 -3.46 -8.92
C PHE A 193 -4.49 -2.54 -8.84
N GLY A 194 -3.68 -2.49 -9.89
CA GLY A 194 -2.35 -1.90 -9.90
C GLY A 194 -2.22 -0.53 -9.25
N GLY A 195 -1.06 -0.24 -8.67
CA GLY A 195 -0.69 1.02 -8.05
C GLY A 195 -0.32 0.97 -6.57
N GLY A 196 -0.44 -0.19 -5.91
CA GLY A 196 0.04 -0.38 -4.53
C GLY A 196 1.29 -1.26 -4.48
N LEU A 197 2.32 -0.82 -3.77
CA LEU A 197 3.60 -1.50 -3.59
C LEU A 197 4.07 -1.39 -2.14
N ALA A 198 4.60 -2.48 -1.59
CA ALA A 198 5.26 -2.44 -0.29
C ALA A 198 6.61 -1.70 -0.38
N LEU A 199 7.00 -1.06 0.70
CA LEU A 199 8.24 -0.30 0.82
C LEU A 199 9.25 -1.08 1.65
N TYR A 200 10.48 -1.17 1.14
CA TYR A 200 11.55 -1.92 1.78
C TYR A 200 12.79 -1.07 1.98
N ASN A 201 13.37 -1.21 3.17
CA ASN A 201 14.68 -0.69 3.53
C ASN A 201 15.53 -1.85 4.03
N ASN A 202 16.57 -2.23 3.28
CA ASN A 202 17.46 -3.38 3.58
C ASN A 202 16.68 -4.68 3.89
N GLY A 203 15.68 -5.01 3.07
CA GLY A 203 14.86 -6.22 3.23
C GLY A 203 13.81 -6.15 4.34
N ILE A 204 13.80 -5.09 5.13
CA ILE A 204 12.79 -4.85 6.15
C ILE A 204 11.63 -4.08 5.53
N LYS A 205 10.41 -4.59 5.65
CA LYS A 205 9.23 -3.87 5.22
C LYS A 205 8.95 -2.70 6.18
N VAL A 206 8.87 -1.48 5.65
CA VAL A 206 8.67 -0.24 6.44
C VAL A 206 7.31 0.40 6.22
N GLY A 207 6.55 -0.06 5.24
CA GLY A 207 5.24 0.50 4.93
C GLY A 207 4.77 0.16 3.52
N GLY A 208 3.92 1.01 2.95
CA GLY A 208 3.39 0.89 1.60
C GLY A 208 3.24 2.23 0.90
N VAL A 209 3.35 2.21 -0.42
CA VAL A 209 2.97 3.31 -1.31
C VAL A 209 1.78 2.91 -2.17
N GLY A 210 0.84 3.83 -2.34
CA GLY A 210 -0.29 3.67 -3.25
C GLY A 210 -0.40 4.86 -4.18
N VAL A 211 -0.61 4.59 -5.47
CA VAL A 211 -0.85 5.59 -6.51
C VAL A 211 -2.17 5.30 -7.20
N SER A 212 -2.94 6.34 -7.46
CA SER A 212 -4.20 6.24 -8.19
C SER A 212 -4.52 7.55 -8.91
N GLY A 213 -5.14 7.47 -10.07
CA GLY A 213 -5.56 8.63 -10.84
C GLY A 213 -5.77 8.37 -12.32
N ASP A 214 -5.27 7.26 -12.82
CA ASP A 214 -5.36 6.82 -14.20
C ASP A 214 -5.76 5.34 -14.27
N THR A 215 -5.48 4.65 -15.36
CA THR A 215 -5.67 3.20 -15.43
C THR A 215 -4.79 2.49 -14.42
N SER A 216 -5.25 1.38 -13.88
CA SER A 216 -4.51 0.63 -12.86
C SER A 216 -3.12 0.17 -13.30
N CYS A 217 -2.93 -0.06 -14.60
CA CYS A 217 -1.62 -0.41 -15.16
C CYS A 217 -0.67 0.79 -15.12
N THR A 218 -1.15 1.98 -15.44
CA THR A 218 -0.41 3.23 -15.34
C THR A 218 -0.14 3.60 -13.89
N ASP A 219 -1.13 3.45 -13.00
CA ASP A 219 -0.96 3.63 -11.57
C ASP A 219 0.19 2.77 -11.03
N HIS A 220 0.30 1.50 -11.51
CA HIS A 220 1.39 0.61 -11.11
C HIS A 220 2.76 1.10 -11.59
N MET A 221 2.88 1.54 -12.86
CA MET A 221 4.12 2.08 -13.42
C MET A 221 4.61 3.31 -12.63
N VAL A 222 3.67 4.20 -12.30
CA VAL A 222 3.96 5.40 -11.51
C VAL A 222 4.35 5.04 -10.08
N ALA A 223 3.62 4.13 -9.42
CA ALA A 223 3.95 3.67 -8.06
C ALA A 223 5.36 3.05 -7.99
N TRP A 224 5.74 2.24 -9.00
CA TRP A 224 7.08 1.66 -9.09
C TRP A 224 8.16 2.74 -9.12
N ARG A 225 8.00 3.73 -9.99
CA ARG A 225 8.94 4.85 -10.12
C ARG A 225 9.00 5.72 -8.85
N VAL A 226 7.85 5.92 -8.19
CA VAL A 226 7.80 6.61 -6.90
C VAL A 226 8.60 5.84 -5.85
N ARG A 227 8.37 4.52 -5.69
CA ARG A 227 9.12 3.68 -4.76
C ARG A 227 10.63 3.76 -5.01
N ASN A 228 11.04 3.65 -6.27
CA ASN A 228 12.46 3.75 -6.66
C ASN A 228 13.04 5.14 -6.35
N ALA A 229 12.32 6.22 -6.69
CA ALA A 229 12.76 7.59 -6.41
C ALA A 229 12.89 7.89 -4.91
N LEU A 230 12.07 7.26 -4.08
CA LEU A 230 12.14 7.36 -2.62
C LEU A 230 13.25 6.49 -2.02
N GLY A 231 13.91 5.63 -2.82
CA GLY A 231 14.96 4.71 -2.35
C GLY A 231 14.45 3.60 -1.45
N LEU A 232 13.14 3.31 -1.47
CA LEU A 232 12.49 2.29 -0.64
C LEU A 232 12.20 1.00 -1.43
N ASP A 233 13.06 0.68 -2.36
CA ASP A 233 13.11 -0.52 -3.20
C ASP A 233 14.25 -1.47 -2.83
N GLN A 234 14.76 -1.39 -1.59
CA GLN A 234 15.91 -2.17 -1.10
C GLN A 234 15.43 -3.54 -0.58
N PHE A 235 15.18 -4.44 -1.51
CA PHE A 235 14.58 -5.76 -1.26
C PHE A 235 15.52 -6.75 -0.59
N GLN A 236 16.82 -6.68 -0.88
CA GLN A 236 17.83 -7.58 -0.28
C GLN A 236 17.45 -9.07 -0.33
N GLY A 237 16.86 -9.49 -1.46
CA GLY A 237 16.43 -10.88 -1.66
C GLY A 237 15.00 -11.22 -1.22
N VAL A 238 14.20 -10.25 -0.79
CA VAL A 238 12.74 -10.44 -0.66
C VAL A 238 12.19 -10.92 -2.01
N LYS A 239 11.42 -11.98 -2.00
CA LYS A 239 10.86 -12.61 -3.21
C LYS A 239 9.50 -12.01 -3.55
N GLY A 240 9.03 -12.28 -4.75
CA GLY A 240 7.70 -11.98 -5.24
C GLY A 240 7.23 -13.03 -6.22
N VAL A 241 6.17 -12.73 -6.93
CA VAL A 241 5.53 -13.65 -7.91
C VAL A 241 5.92 -13.37 -9.36
N ALA A 242 6.63 -12.24 -9.61
CA ALA A 242 7.22 -11.92 -10.90
C ALA A 242 8.69 -12.34 -10.97
N ASP A 243 9.53 -11.65 -11.73
CA ASP A 243 10.94 -12.02 -11.87
C ASP A 243 11.83 -11.53 -10.69
N ALA A 244 13.07 -11.98 -10.64
CA ALA A 244 13.96 -11.67 -9.53
C ALA A 244 14.38 -10.18 -9.46
N ALA A 245 14.42 -9.49 -10.58
CA ALA A 245 14.76 -8.06 -10.64
C ALA A 245 13.54 -7.17 -10.34
N HIS A 246 12.33 -7.72 -10.54
CA HIS A 246 11.07 -7.01 -10.38
C HIS A 246 10.04 -7.89 -9.63
N PRO A 247 10.30 -8.26 -8.36
CA PRO A 247 9.55 -9.33 -7.68
C PRO A 247 8.05 -9.15 -7.60
N ASP A 248 7.57 -7.93 -7.41
CA ASP A 248 6.16 -7.57 -7.30
C ASP A 248 5.64 -6.76 -8.50
N ASN A 249 6.31 -6.87 -9.67
CA ASN A 249 5.86 -6.20 -10.88
C ASN A 249 4.51 -6.73 -11.37
N ILE A 250 3.82 -5.91 -12.17
CA ILE A 250 2.57 -6.29 -12.81
C ILE A 250 2.80 -7.42 -13.83
N ILE A 251 1.92 -8.41 -13.83
CA ILE A 251 1.99 -9.58 -14.73
C ILE A 251 0.73 -9.56 -15.60
N PHE A 252 0.89 -9.39 -16.92
CA PHE A 252 -0.21 -9.39 -17.87
C PHE A 252 -0.44 -10.78 -18.46
N ASP A 253 -1.01 -11.68 -17.69
CA ASP A 253 -1.27 -13.06 -18.09
C ASP A 253 -2.76 -13.38 -18.31
N ILE A 254 -3.65 -12.43 -18.10
CA ILE A 254 -5.06 -12.56 -18.41
C ILE A 254 -5.30 -12.20 -19.88
N LYS A 255 -5.78 -13.15 -20.68
CA LYS A 255 -6.12 -12.91 -22.07
C LYS A 255 -7.56 -12.41 -22.19
N PRO A 256 -7.81 -11.29 -22.89
CA PRO A 256 -9.18 -10.86 -23.20
C PRO A 256 -9.87 -11.90 -24.08
N ASN A 257 -11.20 -11.93 -24.03
CA ASN A 257 -12.04 -12.68 -24.97
C ASN A 257 -11.83 -12.19 -26.40
N ALA A 258 -12.18 -12.99 -27.39
CA ALA A 258 -12.00 -12.66 -28.81
C ALA A 258 -12.79 -11.39 -29.22
N ASP A 259 -13.88 -11.07 -28.52
CA ASP A 259 -14.71 -9.88 -28.74
C ASP A 259 -14.17 -8.64 -27.98
N GLY A 260 -13.03 -8.76 -27.31
CA GLY A 260 -12.42 -7.68 -26.50
C GLY A 260 -13.08 -7.44 -25.15
N THR A 261 -14.11 -8.23 -24.78
CA THR A 261 -14.75 -8.16 -23.46
C THR A 261 -14.00 -9.02 -22.46
N GLY A 262 -13.96 -8.59 -21.21
CA GLY A 262 -13.44 -9.36 -20.08
C GLY A 262 -12.17 -10.15 -20.36
N GLY A 263 -11.88 -11.15 -19.57
CA GLY A 263 -10.79 -12.08 -19.77
C GLY A 263 -11.18 -13.48 -19.30
N THR A 264 -10.79 -14.49 -20.05
CA THR A 264 -11.01 -15.89 -19.64
C THR A 264 -9.96 -16.37 -18.65
N GLY A 265 -8.94 -15.56 -18.37
CA GLY A 265 -7.86 -15.91 -17.47
C GLY A 265 -7.08 -17.15 -17.90
N GLN A 266 -7.07 -17.49 -19.19
CA GLN A 266 -6.29 -18.61 -19.68
C GLN A 266 -4.79 -18.32 -19.57
N ALA A 267 -4.15 -19.07 -18.70
CA ALA A 267 -2.73 -19.05 -18.55
C ALA A 267 -2.03 -19.55 -19.83
N PRO A 268 -0.83 -19.09 -20.12
CA PRO A 268 -0.06 -19.51 -21.32
C PRO A 268 0.16 -21.02 -21.42
N ASN A 269 0.15 -21.73 -20.33
CA ASN A 269 0.36 -23.19 -20.26
C ASN A 269 -0.96 -24.00 -20.20
N GLY A 270 -2.10 -23.36 -20.48
CA GLY A 270 -3.40 -24.02 -20.44
C GLY A 270 -3.97 -24.25 -19.04
N GLN A 271 -3.28 -23.80 -18.01
CA GLN A 271 -3.82 -23.78 -16.64
C GLN A 271 -4.48 -22.44 -16.39
N GLY A 272 -5.49 -22.45 -15.58
CA GLY A 272 -6.25 -21.28 -15.25
C GLY A 272 -7.66 -21.32 -15.75
N GLY A 273 -8.42 -20.34 -15.40
CA GLY A 273 -9.81 -20.13 -15.73
C GLY A 273 -10.12 -18.64 -15.78
N VAL A 274 -11.38 -18.30 -15.70
CA VAL A 274 -11.80 -16.89 -15.66
C VAL A 274 -11.11 -16.20 -14.45
N GLY A 275 -10.34 -15.16 -14.75
CA GLY A 275 -9.64 -14.38 -13.72
C GLY A 275 -8.45 -15.09 -13.05
N GLN A 276 -7.87 -16.13 -13.67
CA GLN A 276 -6.72 -16.85 -13.15
C GLN A 276 -5.49 -16.73 -14.06
N SER A 277 -4.34 -16.51 -13.46
CA SER A 277 -3.03 -16.62 -14.11
C SER A 277 -2.40 -17.99 -13.87
N ALA A 278 -1.31 -18.31 -14.58
CA ALA A 278 -0.55 -19.55 -14.40
C ALA A 278 -0.04 -19.72 -12.95
N GLY A 279 0.36 -18.64 -12.30
CA GLY A 279 0.82 -18.61 -10.91
C GLY A 279 -0.27 -18.28 -9.89
N GLY A 280 -1.50 -18.03 -10.33
CA GLY A 280 -2.58 -17.56 -9.47
C GLY A 280 -2.49 -16.06 -9.11
N PHE A 281 -1.53 -15.33 -9.69
CA PHE A 281 -1.31 -13.90 -9.48
C PHE A 281 -1.12 -13.20 -10.83
N GLY A 282 -1.86 -12.12 -11.09
CA GLY A 282 -1.78 -11.42 -12.37
C GLY A 282 -2.80 -10.29 -12.48
N HIS A 283 -2.79 -9.63 -13.63
CA HIS A 283 -3.59 -8.44 -13.90
C HIS A 283 -4.01 -8.39 -15.39
N PRO A 284 -5.22 -7.93 -15.74
CA PRO A 284 -5.59 -7.69 -17.12
C PRO A 284 -4.82 -6.51 -17.72
N LYS A 285 -4.71 -6.49 -19.04
CA LYS A 285 -4.24 -5.30 -19.76
C LYS A 285 -5.28 -4.18 -19.68
N CYS A 286 -4.79 -2.96 -19.56
CA CYS A 286 -5.60 -1.75 -19.44
C CYS A 286 -5.82 -1.07 -20.81
N LEU A 287 -6.73 -0.11 -20.84
CA LEU A 287 -6.84 0.83 -21.97
C LEU A 287 -5.52 1.61 -22.10
N ASN A 288 -4.98 1.70 -23.31
CA ASN A 288 -3.66 2.28 -23.57
C ASN A 288 -2.58 1.72 -22.62
N ASN A 289 -2.50 0.38 -22.60
CA ASN A 289 -1.61 -0.36 -21.71
C ASN A 289 -0.14 0.07 -21.92
N PRO A 290 0.67 0.19 -20.85
CA PRO A 290 2.12 0.32 -21.03
C PRO A 290 2.64 -0.87 -21.86
N THR A 291 3.62 -0.61 -22.72
CA THR A 291 4.21 -1.68 -23.53
C THR A 291 4.97 -2.68 -22.65
N ASP A 292 5.06 -3.93 -23.08
CA ASP A 292 5.80 -4.96 -22.35
C ASP A 292 7.28 -4.53 -22.16
N ALA A 293 7.86 -3.81 -23.13
CA ALA A 293 9.20 -3.24 -23.02
C ALA A 293 9.29 -2.13 -21.94
N ALA A 294 8.26 -1.29 -21.80
CA ALA A 294 8.23 -0.28 -20.75
C ALA A 294 8.10 -0.89 -19.34
N VAL A 295 7.32 -1.97 -19.22
CA VAL A 295 7.16 -2.72 -17.96
C VAL A 295 8.47 -3.44 -17.58
N ALA A 296 9.11 -4.10 -18.54
CA ALA A 296 10.40 -4.77 -18.31
C ALA A 296 11.57 -3.78 -18.09
N GLY A 297 11.43 -2.54 -18.60
CA GLY A 297 12.42 -1.47 -18.44
C GLY A 297 12.26 -0.63 -17.17
N LEU A 298 11.39 -1.01 -16.24
CA LEU A 298 11.34 -0.41 -14.91
C LEU A 298 12.68 -0.63 -14.18
N PRO A 299 13.11 0.29 -13.31
CA PRO A 299 14.34 0.08 -12.53
C PRO A 299 14.26 -1.21 -11.73
N PRO A 300 15.30 -2.07 -11.73
CA PRO A 300 15.33 -3.25 -10.87
C PRO A 300 15.35 -2.85 -9.40
N VAL A 301 14.79 -3.70 -8.54
CA VAL A 301 14.92 -3.53 -7.09
C VAL A 301 16.36 -3.76 -6.63
N LYS A 302 16.72 -3.22 -5.47
CA LYS A 302 18.10 -3.26 -4.90
C LYS A 302 18.24 -4.31 -3.80
#